data_ca4d862ca3e087d7ed16c11fbe78ff20
#
_entry.id   ca4d862ca3e087d7ed16c11fbe78ff20
#
_cell.length_a   1.000
_cell.length_b   1.000
_cell.length_c   1.000
_cell.angle_alpha   90.00
_cell.angle_beta   90.00
_cell.angle_gamma   90.00
#
_symmetry.space_group_name_H-M   'P 1'
#
loop_
_entity.id
_entity.type
_entity.pdbx_description
1 polymer ?
#
loop_
_entity_poly.entity_id
_entity_poly.type
_entity_poly.pdbx_seq_one_letter_code
_entity_poly.pdbx_strand_id
1 'polypeptide(L)'
;MDFSFTDEQIEMKKEAIKFAKKELNHDIYKYDHEHKFSKEGWKKCAEFEVQGLTFPEKYGGNKCDVLTAMLIMEGLGYGCRDNGLIFSINAQMWSVQTPILQFGTEEQKQKYLPGLINGELIGAHGMSEPNSGSDA
;
A
#
# COMPACT_ATOMS: atom_id res chain seq x y z
N MET A 1 30.66 -6.10 -2.07
CA MET A 1 29.34 -5.50 -1.87
C MET A 1 28.39 -6.67 -1.62
N ASP A 2 27.67 -6.68 -0.52
CA ASP A 2 26.73 -7.74 -0.17
C ASP A 2 25.32 -7.28 -0.55
N PHE A 3 24.61 -8.07 -1.34
CA PHE A 3 23.24 -7.84 -1.78
C PHE A 3 22.24 -8.81 -1.14
N SER A 4 22.68 -9.56 -0.12
CA SER A 4 21.78 -10.47 0.60
C SER A 4 20.78 -9.69 1.46
N PHE A 5 19.61 -10.28 1.64
CA PHE A 5 18.61 -9.78 2.59
C PHE A 5 18.88 -10.34 3.99
N THR A 6 18.48 -9.59 5.02
CA THR A 6 18.53 -10.08 6.39
C THR A 6 17.50 -11.18 6.63
N ASP A 7 17.73 -12.02 7.64
CA ASP A 7 16.74 -13.05 8.02
C ASP A 7 15.39 -12.44 8.39
N GLU A 8 15.39 -11.27 9.03
CA GLU A 8 14.18 -10.51 9.39
C GLU A 8 13.41 -10.07 8.13
N GLN A 9 14.09 -9.52 7.13
CA GLN A 9 13.48 -9.12 5.87
C GLN A 9 12.86 -10.31 5.12
N ILE A 10 13.56 -11.44 5.12
CA ILE A 10 13.08 -12.69 4.51
C ILE A 10 11.83 -13.18 5.23
N GLU A 11 11.80 -13.11 6.56
CA GLU A 11 10.64 -13.55 7.36
C GLU A 11 9.44 -12.62 7.15
N MET A 12 9.63 -11.30 7.15
CA MET A 12 8.56 -10.33 6.84
C MET A 12 7.93 -10.61 5.47
N LYS A 13 8.74 -10.90 4.45
CA LYS A 13 8.24 -11.29 3.13
C LYS A 13 7.41 -12.57 3.19
N LYS A 14 7.85 -13.60 3.93
CA LYS A 14 7.09 -14.86 4.08
C LYS A 14 5.76 -14.64 4.79
N GLU A 15 5.73 -13.83 5.85
CA GLU A 15 4.48 -13.50 6.56
C GLU A 15 3.52 -12.70 5.65
N ALA A 16 4.02 -11.78 4.82
CA ALA A 16 3.22 -11.10 3.81
C ALA A 16 2.60 -12.07 2.79
N ILE A 17 3.37 -13.06 2.31
CA ILE A 17 2.86 -14.11 1.40
C ILE A 17 1.77 -14.92 2.08
N LYS A 18 1.99 -15.33 3.32
CA LYS A 18 1.04 -16.13 4.11
C LYS A 18 -0.25 -15.37 4.37
N PHE A 19 -0.14 -14.11 4.81
CA PHE A 19 -1.28 -13.21 4.98
C PHE A 19 -2.08 -13.07 3.68
N ALA A 20 -1.43 -12.73 2.58
CA ALA A 20 -2.09 -12.52 1.30
C ALA A 20 -2.83 -13.78 0.81
N LYS A 21 -2.19 -14.96 0.90
CA LYS A 21 -2.81 -16.24 0.53
C LYS A 21 -4.04 -16.55 1.35
N LYS A 22 -4.00 -16.27 2.65
CA LYS A 22 -5.07 -16.60 3.59
C LYS A 22 -6.23 -15.60 3.54
N GLU A 23 -5.90 -14.30 3.48
CA GLU A 23 -6.88 -13.25 3.76
C GLU A 23 -7.37 -12.48 2.52
N LEU A 24 -6.60 -12.46 1.42
CA LEU A 24 -6.89 -11.57 0.29
C LEU A 24 -7.47 -12.28 -0.95
N ASN A 25 -7.57 -13.61 -0.93
CA ASN A 25 -7.98 -14.38 -2.10
C ASN A 25 -9.45 -14.85 -2.09
N HIS A 26 -10.29 -14.24 -1.23
CA HIS A 26 -11.71 -14.56 -1.18
C HIS A 26 -12.49 -13.81 -2.27
N ASP A 27 -13.45 -14.49 -2.88
CA ASP A 27 -14.42 -13.93 -3.84
C ASP A 27 -13.85 -13.19 -5.06
N ILE A 28 -12.58 -13.43 -5.43
CA ILE A 28 -11.90 -12.72 -6.52
C ILE A 28 -12.70 -12.78 -7.83
N TYR A 29 -13.15 -13.97 -8.23
CA TYR A 29 -13.94 -14.15 -9.46
C TYR A 29 -15.27 -13.38 -9.42
N LYS A 30 -15.89 -13.31 -8.23
CA LYS A 30 -17.10 -12.53 -8.04
C LYS A 30 -16.86 -11.04 -8.17
N TYR A 31 -15.82 -10.52 -7.51
CA TYR A 31 -15.45 -9.10 -7.61
C TYR A 31 -15.06 -8.70 -9.03
N ASP A 32 -14.31 -9.55 -9.74
CA ASP A 32 -13.93 -9.32 -11.12
C ASP A 32 -15.17 -9.29 -12.04
N HIS A 33 -16.05 -10.29 -11.94
CA HIS A 33 -17.28 -10.37 -12.72
C HIS A 33 -18.26 -9.22 -12.45
N GLU A 34 -18.37 -8.80 -11.20
CA GLU A 34 -19.24 -7.69 -10.77
C GLU A 34 -18.58 -6.30 -10.88
N HIS A 35 -17.34 -6.23 -11.37
CA HIS A 35 -16.53 -5.00 -11.47
C HIS A 35 -16.43 -4.25 -10.12
N LYS A 36 -16.23 -4.99 -9.03
CA LYS A 36 -16.19 -4.46 -7.67
C LYS A 36 -14.79 -4.44 -7.10
N PHE A 37 -14.45 -3.32 -6.47
CA PHE A 37 -13.23 -3.21 -5.67
C PHE A 37 -13.40 -3.91 -4.31
N SER A 38 -12.38 -4.65 -3.89
CA SER A 38 -12.37 -5.36 -2.60
C SER A 38 -12.11 -4.40 -1.43
N LYS A 39 -13.16 -3.76 -0.92
CA LYS A 39 -13.08 -2.92 0.29
C LYS A 39 -12.67 -3.71 1.53
N GLU A 40 -13.07 -4.98 1.61
CA GLU A 40 -12.67 -5.89 2.69
C GLU A 40 -11.17 -6.17 2.63
N GLY A 41 -10.63 -6.52 1.45
CA GLY A 41 -9.19 -6.72 1.25
C GLY A 41 -8.39 -5.47 1.57
N TRP A 42 -8.89 -4.28 1.18
CA TRP A 42 -8.29 -3.00 1.52
C TRP A 42 -8.16 -2.79 3.03
N LYS A 43 -9.25 -3.05 3.77
CA LYS A 43 -9.27 -2.93 5.23
C LYS A 43 -8.34 -3.94 5.90
N LYS A 44 -8.34 -5.20 5.46
CA LYS A 44 -7.42 -6.23 5.95
C LYS A 44 -5.95 -5.85 5.75
N CYS A 45 -5.62 -5.21 4.61
CA CYS A 45 -4.26 -4.71 4.38
C CYS A 45 -3.91 -3.56 5.35
N ALA A 46 -4.86 -2.69 5.69
CA ALA A 46 -4.65 -1.65 6.69
C ALA A 46 -4.47 -2.24 8.11
N GLU A 47 -5.27 -3.24 8.48
CA GLU A 47 -5.12 -3.99 9.74
C GLU A 47 -3.79 -4.76 9.81
N PHE A 48 -3.24 -5.17 8.67
CA PHE A 48 -1.89 -5.74 8.53
C PHE A 48 -0.81 -4.66 8.34
N GLU A 49 -1.18 -3.39 8.52
CA GLU A 49 -0.30 -2.21 8.54
C GLU A 49 0.44 -1.90 7.22
N VAL A 50 -0.06 -2.44 6.10
CA VAL A 50 0.60 -2.29 4.79
C VAL A 50 0.69 -0.84 4.34
N GLN A 51 -0.42 -0.08 4.45
CA GLN A 51 -0.48 1.31 4.00
C GLN A 51 0.43 2.25 4.81
N GLY A 52 0.92 1.80 5.97
CA GLY A 52 1.78 2.56 6.86
C GLY A 52 3.26 2.21 6.83
N LEU A 53 3.70 1.24 6.01
CA LEU A 53 5.03 0.62 6.08
C LEU A 53 6.18 1.63 6.20
N THR A 54 6.29 2.61 5.31
CA THR A 54 7.41 3.57 5.27
C THR A 54 7.13 4.90 5.98
N PHE A 55 5.93 5.05 6.54
CA PHE A 55 5.49 6.32 7.11
C PHE A 55 5.87 6.45 8.59
N PRO A 56 6.09 7.69 9.09
CA PRO A 56 6.46 7.91 10.48
C PRO A 56 5.39 7.47 11.47
N GLU A 57 5.82 6.94 12.62
CA GLU A 57 4.97 6.51 13.72
C GLU A 57 4.00 7.58 14.21
N LYS A 58 4.41 8.85 14.19
CA LYS A 58 3.55 9.99 14.59
C LYS A 58 2.28 10.16 13.74
N TYR A 59 2.22 9.51 12.57
CA TYR A 59 1.04 9.45 11.71
C TYR A 59 0.40 8.07 11.66
N GLY A 60 0.89 7.12 12.48
CA GLY A 60 0.41 5.74 12.53
C GLY A 60 1.16 4.76 11.63
N GLY A 61 2.33 5.14 11.11
CA GLY A 61 3.16 4.27 10.27
C GLY A 61 4.19 3.47 11.06
N ASN A 62 4.89 2.57 10.38
CA ASN A 62 5.85 1.62 10.97
C ASN A 62 7.32 2.03 10.76
N LYS A 63 7.55 3.07 9.96
CA LYS A 63 8.90 3.59 9.68
C LYS A 63 9.89 2.54 9.14
N CYS A 64 9.39 1.53 8.42
CA CYS A 64 10.25 0.59 7.72
C CYS A 64 11.12 1.31 6.68
N ASP A 65 12.32 0.80 6.44
CA ASP A 65 13.10 1.23 5.28
C ASP A 65 12.43 0.79 3.96
N VAL A 66 12.79 1.48 2.87
CA VAL A 66 12.15 1.25 1.56
C VAL A 66 12.40 -0.17 1.04
N LEU A 67 13.59 -0.75 1.29
CA LEU A 67 13.92 -2.09 0.80
C LEU A 67 13.03 -3.14 1.49
N THR A 68 12.88 -3.03 2.80
CA THR A 68 11.98 -3.91 3.59
C THR A 68 10.53 -3.76 3.12
N ALA A 69 10.05 -2.53 2.90
CA ALA A 69 8.72 -2.31 2.35
C ALA A 69 8.52 -2.93 0.96
N MET A 70 9.52 -2.85 0.08
CA MET A 70 9.48 -3.49 -1.25
C MET A 70 9.39 -5.01 -1.15
N LEU A 71 10.11 -5.64 -0.23
CA LEU A 71 10.04 -7.08 -0.02
C LEU A 71 8.66 -7.53 0.51
N ILE A 72 8.07 -6.75 1.41
CA ILE A 72 6.70 -7.00 1.90
C ILE A 72 5.71 -6.88 0.74
N MET A 73 5.80 -5.81 -0.06
CA MET A 73 4.91 -5.59 -1.21
C MET A 73 5.09 -6.67 -2.29
N GLU A 74 6.32 -7.13 -2.55
CA GLU A 74 6.58 -8.29 -3.42
C GLU A 74 5.92 -9.56 -2.86
N GLY A 75 6.01 -9.77 -1.54
CA GLY A 75 5.35 -10.89 -0.86
C GLY A 75 3.83 -10.85 -1.01
N LEU A 76 3.22 -9.68 -0.85
CA LEU A 76 1.79 -9.48 -1.07
C LEU A 76 1.40 -9.76 -2.52
N GLY A 77 2.14 -9.23 -3.50
CA GLY A 77 1.90 -9.48 -4.93
C GLY A 77 2.07 -10.95 -5.32
N TYR A 78 2.98 -11.68 -4.66
CA TYR A 78 3.16 -13.12 -4.86
C TYR A 78 2.00 -13.93 -4.27
N GLY A 79 1.46 -13.51 -3.13
CA GLY A 79 0.40 -14.23 -2.40
C GLY A 79 -1.02 -13.88 -2.81
N CYS A 80 -1.27 -12.63 -3.20
CA CYS A 80 -2.58 -12.12 -3.59
C CYS A 80 -2.84 -12.31 -5.09
N ARG A 81 -4.03 -12.77 -5.44
CA ARG A 81 -4.47 -12.95 -6.82
C ARG A 81 -5.25 -11.74 -7.36
N ASP A 82 -5.62 -10.81 -6.50
CA ASP A 82 -6.24 -9.53 -6.86
C ASP A 82 -5.16 -8.47 -7.09
N ASN A 83 -4.73 -8.38 -8.34
CA ASN A 83 -3.73 -7.38 -8.76
C ASN A 83 -4.25 -5.95 -8.62
N GLY A 84 -5.55 -5.73 -8.78
CA GLY A 84 -6.18 -4.42 -8.64
C GLY A 84 -6.05 -3.88 -7.21
N LEU A 85 -6.26 -4.74 -6.22
CA LEU A 85 -6.08 -4.39 -4.82
C LEU A 85 -4.63 -4.01 -4.51
N ILE A 86 -3.67 -4.86 -4.90
CA ILE A 86 -2.24 -4.61 -4.63
C ILE A 86 -1.74 -3.36 -5.35
N PHE A 87 -2.16 -3.17 -6.62
CA PHE A 87 -1.85 -1.95 -7.36
C PHE A 87 -2.41 -0.70 -6.67
N SER A 88 -3.65 -0.74 -6.20
CA SER A 88 -4.31 0.40 -5.54
C SER A 88 -3.59 0.80 -4.24
N ILE A 89 -3.13 -0.16 -3.45
CA ILE A 89 -2.35 0.08 -2.24
C ILE A 89 -1.01 0.75 -2.59
N ASN A 90 -0.29 0.23 -3.58
CA ASN A 90 0.95 0.83 -4.05
C ASN A 90 0.73 2.26 -4.56
N ALA A 91 -0.31 2.47 -5.38
CA ALA A 91 -0.64 3.79 -5.91
C ALA A 91 -0.93 4.79 -4.78
N GLN A 92 -1.69 4.40 -3.77
CA GLN A 92 -1.94 5.27 -2.62
C GLN A 92 -0.66 5.58 -1.84
N MET A 93 0.13 4.59 -1.49
CA MET A 93 1.36 4.79 -0.71
C MET A 93 2.35 5.72 -1.42
N TRP A 94 2.64 5.44 -2.69
CA TRP A 94 3.72 6.12 -3.41
C TRP A 94 3.25 7.39 -4.12
N SER A 95 2.05 7.42 -4.67
CA SER A 95 1.57 8.57 -5.46
C SER A 95 0.72 9.56 -4.66
N VAL A 96 0.21 9.19 -3.48
CA VAL A 96 -0.63 10.06 -2.65
C VAL A 96 0.02 10.36 -1.30
N GLN A 97 0.29 9.34 -0.49
CA GLN A 97 0.81 9.54 0.86
C GLN A 97 2.23 10.09 0.85
N THR A 98 3.11 9.61 -0.03
CA THR A 98 4.50 10.09 -0.11
C THR A 98 4.58 11.57 -0.48
N PRO A 99 3.89 12.11 -1.50
CA PRO A 99 3.84 13.55 -1.75
C PRO A 99 3.30 14.36 -0.57
N ILE A 100 2.25 13.89 0.10
CA ILE A 100 1.74 14.56 1.31
C ILE A 100 2.81 14.61 2.40
N LEU A 101 3.51 13.48 2.63
CA LEU A 101 4.60 13.41 3.62
C LEU A 101 5.76 14.36 3.28
N GLN A 102 6.15 14.44 2.00
CA GLN A 102 7.33 15.21 1.59
C GLN A 102 7.03 16.72 1.47
N PHE A 103 5.89 17.07 0.92
CA PHE A 103 5.60 18.46 0.51
C PHE A 103 4.44 19.10 1.27
N GLY A 104 3.62 18.33 1.98
CA GLY A 104 2.51 18.85 2.77
C GLY A 104 2.96 19.68 3.97
N THR A 105 2.12 20.62 4.40
CA THR A 105 2.28 21.29 5.70
C THR A 105 2.05 20.29 6.84
N GLU A 106 2.50 20.59 8.05
CA GLU A 106 2.26 19.69 9.20
C GLU A 106 0.75 19.50 9.45
N GLU A 107 -0.04 20.56 9.28
CA GLU A 107 -1.50 20.49 9.37
C GLU A 107 -2.11 19.50 8.35
N GLN A 108 -1.65 19.56 7.08
CA GLN A 108 -2.09 18.64 6.04
C GLN A 108 -1.68 17.20 6.34
N LYS A 109 -0.44 16.97 6.83
CA LYS A 109 0.04 15.65 7.22
C LYS A 109 -0.81 15.06 8.34
N GLN A 110 -1.07 15.83 9.39
CA GLN A 110 -1.90 15.40 10.52
C GLN A 110 -3.36 15.13 10.10
N LYS A 111 -3.86 15.89 9.16
CA LYS A 111 -5.24 15.75 8.69
C LYS A 111 -5.45 14.51 7.81
N TYR A 112 -4.50 14.18 6.94
CA TYR A 112 -4.73 13.18 5.90
C TYR A 112 -3.99 11.85 6.13
N LEU A 113 -2.73 11.89 6.58
CA LEU A 113 -1.92 10.67 6.67
C LEU A 113 -2.50 9.61 7.60
N PRO A 114 -3.00 9.92 8.79
CA PRO A 114 -3.58 8.89 9.66
C PRO A 114 -4.73 8.13 9.02
N GLY A 115 -5.67 8.84 8.40
CA GLY A 115 -6.83 8.21 7.74
C GLY A 115 -6.47 7.42 6.47
N LEU A 116 -5.41 7.81 5.76
CA LEU A 116 -4.88 7.06 4.62
C LEU A 116 -4.16 5.80 5.08
N ILE A 117 -3.38 5.89 6.17
CA ILE A 117 -2.58 4.78 6.71
C ILE A 117 -3.49 3.71 7.34
N ASN A 118 -4.51 4.11 8.09
CA ASN A 118 -5.45 3.17 8.72
C ASN A 118 -6.53 2.62 7.76
N GLY A 119 -6.51 3.06 6.49
CA GLY A 119 -7.42 2.59 5.45
C GLY A 119 -8.83 3.18 5.48
N GLU A 120 -9.12 4.16 6.33
CA GLU A 120 -10.40 4.87 6.35
C GLU A 120 -10.58 5.76 5.13
N LEU A 121 -9.48 6.36 4.64
CA LEU A 121 -9.46 7.17 3.43
C LEU A 121 -8.81 6.40 2.28
N ILE A 122 -9.35 6.57 1.09
CA ILE A 122 -8.76 6.13 -0.16
C ILE A 122 -8.38 7.38 -0.93
N GLY A 123 -7.08 7.53 -1.21
CA GLY A 123 -6.55 8.64 -1.96
C GLY A 123 -6.31 8.28 -3.42
N ALA A 124 -6.42 9.26 -4.29
CA ALA A 124 -6.09 9.12 -5.70
C ALA A 124 -5.29 10.33 -6.19
N HIS A 125 -4.42 10.09 -7.17
CA HIS A 125 -3.62 11.12 -7.81
C HIS A 125 -4.12 11.34 -9.24
N GLY A 126 -4.70 12.52 -9.50
CA GLY A 126 -5.09 12.95 -10.83
C GLY A 126 -3.95 13.75 -11.48
N MET A 127 -3.25 13.15 -12.44
CA MET A 127 -2.13 13.80 -13.14
C MET A 127 -2.53 14.45 -14.45
N SER A 128 -3.44 13.81 -15.21
CA SER A 128 -3.83 14.28 -16.53
C SER A 128 -4.63 15.57 -16.44
N GLU A 129 -4.28 16.52 -17.31
CA GLU A 129 -5.00 17.79 -17.47
C GLU A 129 -5.54 17.91 -18.91
N PRO A 130 -6.45 18.87 -19.20
CA PRO A 130 -7.08 18.97 -20.53
C PRO A 130 -6.10 19.03 -21.71
N ASN A 131 -4.90 19.60 -21.51
CA ASN A 131 -3.88 19.77 -22.53
C ASN A 131 -2.60 18.98 -22.28
N SER A 132 -2.58 18.09 -21.28
CA SER A 132 -1.38 17.39 -20.84
C SER A 132 -1.73 15.96 -20.40
N GLY A 133 -1.06 15.00 -20.99
CA GLY A 133 -1.16 13.58 -20.66
C GLY A 133 0.22 13.04 -20.24
N SER A 134 0.91 12.34 -21.16
CA SER A 134 2.25 11.78 -20.90
C SER A 134 3.35 12.83 -20.72
N ASP A 135 3.10 14.06 -21.01
CA ASP A 135 3.96 15.24 -20.85
C ASP A 135 3.53 16.13 -19.67
N ALA A 136 2.91 15.54 -18.66
CA ALA A 136 2.44 16.21 -17.45
C ALA A 136 3.58 16.67 -16.54
#